data_eb38652e59d2f6474be461766b7895ef
#
_entry.id   eb38652e59d2f6474be461766b7895ef
#
_cell.length_a   1.000
_cell.length_b   1.000
_cell.length_c   1.000
_cell.angle_alpha   90.00
_cell.angle_beta   90.00
_cell.angle_gamma   90.00
#
_symmetry.space_group_name_H-M   'P 1'
#
loop_
_entity.id
_entity.type
_entity.pdbx_description
1 polymer ?
#
loop_
_entity_poly.entity_id
_entity_poly.type
_entity_poly.pdbx_seq_one_letter_code
_entity_poly.pdbx_strand_id
1 'polypeptide(L)'
;MKMQFATVAISLAALTLGGCGKKVDTTSNNAAAAPMNSINAIEPAQVAESAGQMFANAAAASDTFEIESSRLAAANSQSTSVKKFAESMIKAHTDSTAKLGQAASAASPAIVPKPILTSEQQQSLDALKGKKGADFDAAYIEAQTRGHQETLDTLKAYSANGEVPSLKEFATKLIPIVTAHLNMAKGLKS
;
A
#
# COMPACT_ATOMS: atom_id res chain seq x y z
N MET A 1 7.83 29.98 -32.15
CA MET A 1 7.68 30.67 -30.84
C MET A 1 8.77 30.16 -29.90
N LYS A 2 9.67 31.04 -29.42
CA LYS A 2 10.91 30.67 -28.71
C LYS A 2 10.58 30.34 -27.25
N MET A 3 10.97 29.15 -26.79
CA MET A 3 10.94 28.77 -25.37
C MET A 3 12.14 29.37 -24.66
N GLN A 4 11.90 30.16 -23.62
CA GLN A 4 12.95 30.70 -22.73
C GLN A 4 13.08 29.74 -21.52
N PHE A 5 14.30 29.26 -21.32
CA PHE A 5 14.69 28.54 -20.11
C PHE A 5 15.16 29.56 -19.06
N ALA A 6 14.53 29.54 -17.89
CA ALA A 6 14.96 30.29 -16.72
C ALA A 6 15.89 29.45 -15.86
N THR A 7 17.15 29.86 -15.77
CA THR A 7 18.16 29.28 -14.87
C THR A 7 18.04 29.92 -13.49
N VAL A 8 17.86 29.09 -12.45
CA VAL A 8 17.91 29.52 -11.04
C VAL A 8 19.30 29.24 -10.49
N ALA A 9 20.01 30.29 -10.07
CA ALA A 9 21.31 30.23 -9.45
C ALA A 9 21.15 29.96 -7.93
N ILE A 10 21.85 28.94 -7.43
CA ILE A 10 21.94 28.61 -6.01
C ILE A 10 23.20 29.30 -5.44
N SER A 11 23.00 30.21 -4.49
CA SER A 11 24.09 30.87 -3.77
C SER A 11 24.45 30.05 -2.51
N LEU A 12 25.71 29.66 -2.44
CA LEU A 12 26.35 29.02 -1.27
C LEU A 12 26.84 30.14 -0.33
N ALA A 13 26.38 30.16 0.91
CA ALA A 13 26.93 30.99 1.99
C ALA A 13 27.75 30.12 2.95
N ALA A 14 29.05 30.39 2.99
CA ALA A 14 29.98 29.78 3.96
C ALA A 14 30.05 30.67 5.21
N LEU A 15 29.87 30.10 6.40
CA LEU A 15 30.17 30.74 7.68
C LEU A 15 31.41 30.12 8.30
N THR A 16 32.39 30.97 8.58
CA THR A 16 33.67 30.69 9.21
C THR A 16 33.58 30.66 10.74
N LEU A 17 34.24 29.68 11.35
CA LEU A 17 34.45 29.59 12.79
C LEU A 17 35.47 30.61 13.28
N GLY A 18 35.13 31.32 14.37
CA GLY A 18 36.08 32.05 15.19
C GLY A 18 36.19 31.42 16.59
N GLY A 19 37.34 30.91 16.90
CA GLY A 19 37.67 30.38 18.23
C GLY A 19 38.10 31.46 19.20
N CYS A 20 37.87 31.21 20.48
CA CYS A 20 38.69 31.79 21.56
C CYS A 20 38.64 30.93 22.82
N GLY A 21 39.78 30.44 23.22
CA GLY A 21 39.95 29.67 24.45
C GLY A 21 40.02 30.54 25.69
N LYS A 22 39.63 29.99 26.82
CA LYS A 22 40.10 30.39 28.17
C LYS A 22 40.31 29.15 29.06
N LYS A 23 41.56 29.00 29.52
CA LYS A 23 41.92 28.13 30.63
C LYS A 23 41.41 28.74 31.95
N VAL A 24 40.89 27.92 32.83
CA VAL A 24 40.79 28.20 34.26
C VAL A 24 41.09 26.92 35.03
N ASP A 25 41.96 27.10 36.05
CA ASP A 25 42.60 26.10 36.84
C ASP A 25 41.68 25.36 37.85
N THR A 26 42.19 24.22 38.23
CA THR A 26 41.90 23.28 39.29
C THR A 26 41.45 23.89 40.63
N THR A 27 40.38 23.33 41.23
CA THR A 27 40.39 22.97 42.64
C THR A 27 39.44 21.80 42.92
N SER A 28 39.96 20.79 43.57
CA SER A 28 39.28 19.59 44.08
C SER A 28 38.13 19.94 45.02
N ASN A 29 36.98 19.27 44.85
CA ASN A 29 36.19 18.84 46.02
C ASN A 29 35.44 17.52 45.67
N ASN A 30 35.78 16.55 46.48
CA ASN A 30 35.32 15.21 46.51
C ASN A 30 33.87 15.18 47.03
N ALA A 31 32.92 14.85 46.18
CA ALA A 31 31.58 14.44 46.61
C ALA A 31 31.17 13.23 45.81
N ALA A 32 31.02 12.11 46.47
CA ALA A 32 30.57 10.84 45.91
C ALA A 32 29.17 11.00 45.28
N ALA A 33 29.11 10.97 43.97
CA ALA A 33 27.88 10.81 43.23
C ALA A 33 27.71 9.32 42.90
N ALA A 34 26.62 8.73 43.37
CA ALA A 34 26.18 7.39 43.02
C ALA A 34 26.02 7.24 41.51
N PRO A 35 26.28 6.04 40.95
CA PRO A 35 26.06 5.83 39.54
C PRO A 35 24.56 5.93 39.22
N MET A 36 24.18 6.95 38.49
CA MET A 36 22.87 6.96 37.80
C MET A 36 22.87 5.80 36.80
N ASN A 37 22.10 4.79 37.16
CA ASN A 37 21.80 3.67 36.30
C ASN A 37 21.05 4.23 35.09
N SER A 38 21.73 4.46 33.97
CA SER A 38 21.14 4.76 32.69
C SER A 38 20.32 3.55 32.29
N ILE A 39 19.02 3.60 32.58
CA ILE A 39 18.05 2.67 31.98
C ILE A 39 18.09 2.99 30.49
N ASN A 40 18.90 2.22 29.75
CA ASN A 40 18.75 2.13 28.31
C ASN A 40 17.29 1.68 28.07
N ALA A 41 16.42 2.62 27.73
CA ALA A 41 15.15 2.29 27.12
C ALA A 41 15.50 1.54 25.83
N ILE A 42 15.37 0.21 25.88
CA ILE A 42 15.40 -0.63 24.69
C ILE A 42 14.16 -0.21 23.91
N GLU A 43 14.34 0.66 22.92
CA GLU A 43 13.31 0.85 21.89
C GLU A 43 12.94 -0.56 21.39
N PRO A 44 11.65 -0.91 21.37
CA PRO A 44 11.26 -2.20 20.83
C PRO A 44 11.74 -2.24 19.37
N ALA A 45 12.70 -3.13 19.10
CA ALA A 45 13.15 -3.38 17.75
C ALA A 45 11.91 -3.61 16.89
N GLN A 46 11.72 -2.78 15.88
CA GLN A 46 10.59 -2.88 14.96
C GLN A 46 10.76 -4.21 14.23
N VAL A 47 10.01 -5.23 14.69
CA VAL A 47 10.04 -6.57 14.08
C VAL A 47 9.52 -6.41 12.67
N ALA A 48 10.38 -6.63 11.69
CA ALA A 48 9.97 -6.59 10.28
C ALA A 48 8.78 -7.53 10.04
N GLU A 49 7.74 -7.05 9.37
CA GLU A 49 6.59 -7.90 9.03
C GLU A 49 7.05 -9.10 8.20
N SER A 50 6.51 -10.29 8.51
CA SER A 50 6.81 -11.49 7.75
C SER A 50 6.29 -11.40 6.31
N ALA A 51 6.90 -12.13 5.38
CA ALA A 51 6.44 -12.19 3.99
C ALA A 51 4.96 -12.62 3.88
N GLY A 52 4.50 -13.51 4.77
CA GLY A 52 3.10 -13.90 4.86
C GLY A 52 2.20 -12.76 5.31
N GLN A 53 2.61 -11.97 6.29
CA GLN A 53 1.85 -10.80 6.74
C GLN A 53 1.79 -9.72 5.66
N MET A 54 2.91 -9.44 4.99
CA MET A 54 2.96 -8.47 3.88
C MET A 54 2.04 -8.89 2.72
N PHE A 55 2.05 -10.16 2.32
CA PHE A 55 1.15 -10.68 1.30
C PHE A 55 -0.32 -10.55 1.72
N ALA A 56 -0.66 -10.93 2.95
CA ALA A 56 -2.03 -10.84 3.44
C ALA A 56 -2.53 -9.39 3.50
N ASN A 57 -1.66 -8.44 3.89
CA ASN A 57 -1.97 -7.01 3.89
C ASN A 57 -2.20 -6.49 2.46
N ALA A 58 -1.34 -6.86 1.51
CA ALA A 58 -1.47 -6.45 0.11
C ALA A 58 -2.77 -6.99 -0.53
N ALA A 59 -3.10 -8.26 -0.27
CA ALA A 59 -4.35 -8.85 -0.76
C ALA A 59 -5.59 -8.17 -0.14
N ALA A 60 -5.57 -7.87 1.17
CA ALA A 60 -6.65 -7.17 1.84
C ALA A 60 -6.81 -5.72 1.33
N ALA A 61 -5.72 -5.02 1.08
CA ALA A 61 -5.74 -3.68 0.49
C ALA A 61 -6.31 -3.68 -0.92
N SER A 62 -5.92 -4.69 -1.75
CA SER A 62 -6.47 -4.89 -3.09
C SER A 62 -7.98 -5.13 -3.03
N ASP A 63 -8.47 -6.07 -2.22
CA ASP A 63 -9.91 -6.32 -2.08
C ASP A 63 -10.67 -5.06 -1.66
N THR A 64 -10.13 -4.28 -0.72
CA THR A 64 -10.73 -3.02 -0.28
C THR A 64 -10.81 -2.00 -1.41
N PHE A 65 -9.73 -1.81 -2.16
CA PHE A 65 -9.71 -0.92 -3.32
C PHE A 65 -10.75 -1.32 -4.37
N GLU A 66 -10.84 -2.61 -4.68
CA GLU A 66 -11.79 -3.14 -5.66
C GLU A 66 -13.24 -2.92 -5.23
N ILE A 67 -13.57 -3.16 -3.96
CA ILE A 67 -14.90 -2.93 -3.42
C ILE A 67 -15.25 -1.43 -3.43
N GLU A 68 -14.36 -0.57 -2.97
CA GLU A 68 -14.64 0.87 -2.87
C GLU A 68 -14.74 1.54 -4.25
N SER A 69 -13.82 1.25 -5.16
CA SER A 69 -13.87 1.77 -6.53
C SER A 69 -15.12 1.30 -7.28
N SER A 70 -15.52 0.05 -7.07
CA SER A 70 -16.74 -0.50 -7.68
C SER A 70 -18.02 0.08 -7.09
N ARG A 71 -18.04 0.44 -5.80
CA ARG A 71 -19.18 1.20 -5.22
C ARG A 71 -19.33 2.58 -5.85
N LEU A 72 -18.22 3.25 -6.17
CA LEU A 72 -18.27 4.52 -6.90
C LEU A 72 -18.88 4.35 -8.30
N ALA A 73 -18.62 3.23 -8.97
CA ALA A 73 -19.19 2.96 -10.30
C ALA A 73 -20.72 2.89 -10.30
N ALA A 74 -21.33 2.34 -9.24
CA ALA A 74 -22.78 2.31 -9.10
C ALA A 74 -23.41 3.71 -9.13
N ALA A 75 -22.75 4.70 -8.54
CA ALA A 75 -23.24 6.08 -8.42
C ALA A 75 -22.80 6.98 -9.59
N ASN A 76 -21.62 6.74 -10.16
CA ASN A 76 -20.96 7.68 -11.06
C ASN A 76 -20.95 7.25 -12.53
N SER A 77 -21.02 5.94 -12.81
CA SER A 77 -21.06 5.41 -14.18
C SER A 77 -22.42 5.64 -14.85
N GLN A 78 -22.41 5.84 -16.17
CA GLN A 78 -23.61 5.78 -17.03
C GLN A 78 -23.63 4.51 -17.89
N SER A 79 -22.54 3.78 -17.97
CA SER A 79 -22.44 2.54 -18.72
C SER A 79 -23.04 1.35 -17.96
N THR A 80 -24.04 0.68 -18.56
CA THR A 80 -24.64 -0.53 -18.00
C THR A 80 -23.60 -1.66 -17.85
N SER A 81 -22.65 -1.77 -18.77
CA SER A 81 -21.59 -2.80 -18.71
C SER A 81 -20.62 -2.55 -17.56
N VAL A 82 -20.23 -1.30 -17.34
CA VAL A 82 -19.39 -0.90 -16.20
C VAL A 82 -20.10 -1.18 -14.88
N LYS A 83 -21.38 -0.83 -14.74
CA LYS A 83 -22.16 -1.10 -13.53
C LYS A 83 -22.26 -2.59 -13.22
N LYS A 84 -22.56 -3.42 -14.22
CA LYS A 84 -22.63 -4.89 -14.05
C LYS A 84 -21.27 -5.49 -13.66
N PHE A 85 -20.19 -5.01 -14.28
CA PHE A 85 -18.83 -5.41 -13.88
C PHE A 85 -18.56 -5.02 -12.42
N ALA A 86 -18.86 -3.80 -12.03
CA ALA A 86 -18.65 -3.32 -10.67
C ALA A 86 -19.44 -4.13 -9.62
N GLU A 87 -20.70 -4.49 -9.90
CA GLU A 87 -21.48 -5.38 -9.03
C GLU A 87 -20.80 -6.74 -8.85
N SER A 88 -20.25 -7.30 -9.93
CA SER A 88 -19.50 -8.55 -9.90
C SER A 88 -18.22 -8.44 -9.07
N MET A 89 -17.52 -7.31 -9.18
CA MET A 89 -16.29 -7.04 -8.40
C MET A 89 -16.59 -6.92 -6.91
N ILE A 90 -17.62 -6.18 -6.52
CA ILE A 90 -18.03 -6.08 -5.12
C ILE A 90 -18.27 -7.47 -4.53
N LYS A 91 -19.03 -8.31 -5.23
CA LYS A 91 -19.31 -9.66 -4.75
C LYS A 91 -18.04 -10.51 -4.66
N ALA A 92 -17.25 -10.56 -5.73
CA ALA A 92 -16.06 -11.42 -5.81
C ALA A 92 -15.00 -11.03 -4.76
N HIS A 93 -14.76 -9.73 -4.57
CA HIS A 93 -13.76 -9.25 -3.61
C HIS A 93 -14.24 -9.32 -2.16
N THR A 94 -15.56 -9.25 -1.90
CA THR A 94 -16.13 -9.58 -0.59
C THR A 94 -15.90 -11.06 -0.24
N ASP A 95 -16.16 -11.96 -1.20
CA ASP A 95 -15.91 -13.40 -1.03
C ASP A 95 -14.39 -13.68 -0.87
N SER A 96 -13.52 -12.96 -1.59
CA SER A 96 -12.06 -13.04 -1.47
C SER A 96 -11.58 -12.65 -0.07
N THR A 97 -12.06 -11.52 0.45
CA THR A 97 -11.74 -11.05 1.81
C THR A 97 -12.06 -12.11 2.88
N ALA A 98 -13.22 -12.76 2.77
CA ALA A 98 -13.60 -13.82 3.71
C ALA A 98 -12.66 -15.04 3.63
N LYS A 99 -12.30 -15.46 2.40
CA LYS A 99 -11.35 -16.56 2.16
C LYS A 99 -9.93 -16.22 2.61
N LEU A 100 -9.49 -14.99 2.40
CA LEU A 100 -8.20 -14.50 2.90
C LEU A 100 -8.15 -14.58 4.43
N GLY A 101 -9.21 -14.14 5.12
CA GLY A 101 -9.31 -14.22 6.57
C GLY A 101 -9.18 -15.67 7.08
N GLN A 102 -9.84 -16.63 6.41
CA GLN A 102 -9.72 -18.05 6.74
C GLN A 102 -8.30 -18.59 6.52
N ALA A 103 -7.70 -18.28 5.37
CA ALA A 103 -6.34 -18.73 5.05
C ALA A 103 -5.29 -18.11 6.00
N ALA A 104 -5.45 -16.84 6.36
CA ALA A 104 -4.57 -16.14 7.28
C ALA A 104 -4.69 -16.67 8.71
N SER A 105 -5.91 -16.98 9.18
CA SER A 105 -6.14 -17.58 10.50
C SER A 105 -5.58 -19.00 10.63
N ALA A 106 -5.47 -19.73 9.52
CA ALA A 106 -4.89 -21.08 9.47
C ALA A 106 -3.35 -21.09 9.48
N ALA A 107 -2.70 -19.91 9.40
CA ALA A 107 -1.25 -19.78 9.51
C ALA A 107 -0.77 -20.03 10.96
N SER A 108 0.51 -20.42 11.12
CA SER A 108 1.13 -20.57 12.43
C SER A 108 2.47 -19.83 12.46
N PRO A 109 2.56 -18.71 13.21
CA PRO A 109 1.48 -18.06 13.97
C PRO A 109 0.38 -17.52 13.07
N ALA A 110 -0.82 -17.33 13.61
CA ALA A 110 -1.95 -16.78 12.88
C ALA A 110 -1.64 -15.35 12.38
N ILE A 111 -2.07 -15.07 11.16
CA ILE A 111 -1.88 -13.77 10.50
C ILE A 111 -3.20 -12.99 10.54
N VAL A 112 -3.13 -11.71 10.80
CA VAL A 112 -4.28 -10.80 10.76
C VAL A 112 -4.08 -9.82 9.60
N PRO A 113 -4.82 -9.96 8.48
CA PRO A 113 -4.73 -9.04 7.35
C PRO A 113 -5.13 -7.62 7.74
N LYS A 114 -4.37 -6.62 7.29
CA LYS A 114 -4.64 -5.19 7.50
C LYS A 114 -5.04 -4.57 6.16
N PRO A 115 -6.32 -4.18 5.96
CA PRO A 115 -6.82 -3.65 4.69
C PRO A 115 -6.48 -2.15 4.53
N ILE A 116 -5.20 -1.80 4.65
CA ILE A 116 -4.73 -0.42 4.52
C ILE A 116 -4.34 -0.17 3.07
N LEU A 117 -5.05 0.74 2.42
CA LEU A 117 -4.77 1.15 1.05
C LEU A 117 -3.36 1.73 0.91
N THR A 118 -2.69 1.43 -0.19
CA THR A 118 -1.47 2.13 -0.57
C THR A 118 -1.77 3.58 -0.94
N SER A 119 -0.75 4.44 -0.92
CA SER A 119 -0.92 5.83 -1.36
C SER A 119 -1.43 5.93 -2.81
N GLU A 120 -1.03 5.01 -3.68
CA GLU A 120 -1.47 4.96 -5.07
C GLU A 120 -2.94 4.54 -5.20
N GLN A 121 -3.37 3.54 -4.44
CA GLN A 121 -4.77 3.13 -4.38
C GLN A 121 -5.67 4.25 -3.85
N GLN A 122 -5.22 4.94 -2.79
CA GLN A 122 -5.96 6.08 -2.25
C GLN A 122 -6.08 7.22 -3.25
N GLN A 123 -5.00 7.60 -3.92
CA GLN A 123 -5.02 8.63 -4.97
C GLN A 123 -5.95 8.25 -6.13
N SER A 124 -5.94 6.97 -6.53
CA SER A 124 -6.83 6.46 -7.57
C SER A 124 -8.31 6.57 -7.17
N LEU A 125 -8.66 6.20 -5.92
CA LEU A 125 -10.01 6.38 -5.40
C LEU A 125 -10.44 7.85 -5.37
N ASP A 126 -9.55 8.73 -4.91
CA ASP A 126 -9.84 10.17 -4.83
C ASP A 126 -10.03 10.78 -6.23
N ALA A 127 -9.25 10.35 -7.21
CA ALA A 127 -9.43 10.74 -8.60
C ALA A 127 -10.78 10.26 -9.18
N LEU A 128 -11.24 9.06 -8.80
CA LEU A 128 -12.52 8.51 -9.25
C LEU A 128 -13.72 9.26 -8.63
N LYS A 129 -13.64 9.67 -7.36
CA LYS A 129 -14.72 10.40 -6.67
C LYS A 129 -15.13 11.69 -7.39
N GLY A 130 -14.17 12.37 -8.03
CA GLY A 130 -14.40 13.63 -8.74
C GLY A 130 -14.98 13.47 -10.16
N LYS A 131 -15.14 12.24 -10.66
CA LYS A 131 -15.55 11.97 -12.06
C LYS A 131 -16.97 11.43 -12.14
N LYS A 132 -17.58 11.59 -13.33
CA LYS A 132 -18.91 11.08 -13.65
C LYS A 132 -19.02 10.71 -15.14
N GLY A 133 -20.00 9.85 -15.47
CA GLY A 133 -20.28 9.45 -16.85
C GLY A 133 -19.08 8.83 -17.55
N ALA A 134 -18.85 9.18 -18.81
CA ALA A 134 -17.77 8.61 -19.62
C ALA A 134 -16.36 8.85 -19.03
N ASP A 135 -16.12 10.01 -18.42
CA ASP A 135 -14.83 10.31 -17.77
C ASP A 135 -14.59 9.41 -16.55
N PHE A 136 -15.66 9.08 -15.81
CA PHE A 136 -15.59 8.09 -14.74
C PHE A 136 -15.32 6.71 -15.31
N ASP A 137 -16.08 6.30 -16.32
CA ASP A 137 -15.99 4.97 -16.92
C ASP A 137 -14.58 4.69 -17.45
N ALA A 138 -13.97 5.64 -18.17
CA ALA A 138 -12.60 5.52 -18.67
C ALA A 138 -11.58 5.37 -17.53
N ALA A 139 -11.65 6.23 -16.51
CA ALA A 139 -10.74 6.17 -15.37
C ALA A 139 -10.93 4.90 -14.52
N TYR A 140 -12.16 4.43 -14.35
CA TYR A 140 -12.47 3.19 -13.64
C TYR A 140 -11.91 1.97 -14.37
N ILE A 141 -12.11 1.86 -15.68
CA ILE A 141 -11.57 0.77 -16.51
C ILE A 141 -10.06 0.72 -16.44
N GLU A 142 -9.39 1.88 -16.49
CA GLU A 142 -7.94 1.97 -16.35
C GLU A 142 -7.49 1.48 -14.96
N ALA A 143 -8.12 1.97 -13.89
CA ALA A 143 -7.82 1.60 -12.52
C ALA A 143 -8.02 0.09 -12.27
N GLN A 144 -9.13 -0.48 -12.77
CA GLN A 144 -9.44 -1.90 -12.68
C GLN A 144 -8.43 -2.76 -13.44
N THR A 145 -8.06 -2.34 -14.65
CA THR A 145 -7.07 -3.07 -15.46
C THR A 145 -5.70 -3.10 -14.77
N ARG A 146 -5.26 -1.97 -14.23
CA ARG A 146 -3.98 -1.88 -13.50
C ARG A 146 -4.03 -2.68 -12.20
N GLY A 147 -5.03 -2.46 -11.35
CA GLY A 147 -5.14 -3.12 -10.04
C GLY A 147 -5.21 -4.64 -10.17
N HIS A 148 -5.99 -5.17 -11.13
CA HIS A 148 -6.04 -6.62 -11.38
C HIS A 148 -4.72 -7.17 -11.91
N GLN A 149 -3.97 -6.42 -12.74
CA GLN A 149 -2.65 -6.86 -13.19
C GLN A 149 -1.65 -6.94 -12.02
N GLU A 150 -1.58 -5.93 -11.18
CA GLU A 150 -0.71 -5.88 -9.99
C GLU A 150 -1.06 -6.99 -9.00
N THR A 151 -2.36 -7.21 -8.77
CA THR A 151 -2.84 -8.31 -7.92
C THR A 151 -2.46 -9.67 -8.49
N LEU A 152 -2.63 -9.88 -9.80
CA LEU A 152 -2.26 -11.12 -10.48
C LEU A 152 -0.76 -11.43 -10.34
N ASP A 153 0.10 -10.41 -10.47
CA ASP A 153 1.54 -10.56 -10.34
C ASP A 153 1.93 -10.90 -8.88
N THR A 154 1.29 -10.24 -7.91
CA THR A 154 1.45 -10.54 -6.49
C THR A 154 1.02 -11.97 -6.14
N LEU A 155 -0.13 -12.42 -6.65
CA LEU A 155 -0.63 -13.79 -6.44
C LEU A 155 0.31 -14.84 -7.05
N LYS A 156 0.80 -14.62 -8.27
CA LYS A 156 1.76 -15.53 -8.92
C LYS A 156 3.07 -15.61 -8.16
N ALA A 157 3.63 -14.48 -7.73
CA ALA A 157 4.86 -14.45 -6.96
C ALA A 157 4.70 -15.22 -5.63
N TYR A 158 3.60 -15.00 -4.92
CA TYR A 158 3.38 -15.66 -3.64
C TYR A 158 3.01 -17.15 -3.80
N SER A 159 2.25 -17.53 -4.83
CA SER A 159 1.95 -18.92 -5.11
C SER A 159 3.19 -19.75 -5.42
N ALA A 160 4.20 -19.15 -6.04
CA ALA A 160 5.49 -19.79 -6.32
C ALA A 160 6.39 -19.86 -5.09
N ASN A 161 6.58 -18.74 -4.38
CA ASN A 161 7.64 -18.55 -3.40
C ASN A 161 7.14 -18.35 -1.95
N GLY A 162 5.82 -18.31 -1.71
CA GLY A 162 5.25 -18.07 -0.38
C GLY A 162 5.58 -19.20 0.59
N GLU A 163 5.86 -18.83 1.85
CA GLU A 163 6.27 -19.77 2.89
C GLU A 163 5.08 -20.28 3.74
N VAL A 164 3.94 -19.56 3.74
CA VAL A 164 2.74 -19.94 4.50
C VAL A 164 1.82 -20.79 3.63
N PRO A 165 1.67 -22.11 3.90
CA PRO A 165 0.95 -23.02 3.00
C PRO A 165 -0.49 -22.62 2.71
N SER A 166 -1.25 -22.18 3.73
CA SER A 166 -2.65 -21.76 3.57
C SER A 166 -2.80 -20.51 2.69
N LEU A 167 -1.88 -19.54 2.82
CA LEU A 167 -1.87 -18.34 1.97
C LEU A 167 -1.38 -18.66 0.55
N LYS A 168 -0.45 -19.60 0.40
CA LYS A 168 0.01 -20.08 -0.91
C LYS A 168 -1.12 -20.77 -1.67
N GLU A 169 -1.91 -21.58 -0.98
CA GLU A 169 -3.10 -22.22 -1.56
C GLU A 169 -4.16 -21.19 -1.95
N PHE A 170 -4.43 -20.20 -1.08
CA PHE A 170 -5.30 -19.06 -1.38
C PHE A 170 -4.84 -18.33 -2.65
N ALA A 171 -3.57 -17.94 -2.73
CA ALA A 171 -3.00 -17.27 -3.90
C ALA A 171 -3.19 -18.10 -5.17
N THR A 172 -2.89 -19.38 -5.13
CA THR A 172 -3.03 -20.30 -6.26
C THR A 172 -4.47 -20.38 -6.78
N LYS A 173 -5.45 -20.46 -5.86
CA LYS A 173 -6.88 -20.53 -6.21
C LYS A 173 -7.42 -19.23 -6.81
N LEU A 174 -6.84 -18.08 -6.45
CA LEU A 174 -7.29 -16.79 -6.96
C LEU A 174 -6.73 -16.43 -8.34
N ILE A 175 -5.58 -16.96 -8.76
CA ILE A 175 -4.97 -16.65 -10.05
C ILE A 175 -5.95 -16.76 -11.23
N PRO A 176 -6.70 -17.86 -11.43
CA PRO A 176 -7.64 -17.94 -12.54
C PRO A 176 -8.79 -16.95 -12.43
N ILE A 177 -9.25 -16.63 -11.22
CA ILE A 177 -10.35 -15.71 -10.96
C ILE A 177 -9.92 -14.29 -11.33
N VAL A 178 -8.77 -13.83 -10.81
CA VAL A 178 -8.23 -12.49 -11.09
C VAL A 178 -7.84 -12.34 -12.57
N THR A 179 -7.37 -13.42 -13.21
CA THR A 179 -7.13 -13.43 -14.65
C THR A 179 -8.43 -13.19 -15.44
N ALA A 180 -9.53 -13.82 -15.02
CA ALA A 180 -10.83 -13.61 -15.66
C ALA A 180 -11.32 -12.16 -15.45
N HIS A 181 -11.18 -11.60 -14.24
CA HIS A 181 -11.54 -10.21 -13.97
C HIS A 181 -10.74 -9.22 -14.81
N LEU A 182 -9.41 -9.42 -14.90
CA LEU A 182 -8.53 -8.61 -15.74
C LEU A 182 -8.98 -8.62 -17.22
N ASN A 183 -9.32 -9.79 -17.74
CA ASN A 183 -9.79 -9.92 -19.12
C ASN A 183 -11.15 -9.23 -19.31
N MET A 184 -12.05 -9.33 -18.34
CA MET A 184 -13.32 -8.60 -18.36
C MET A 184 -13.10 -7.09 -18.32
N ALA A 185 -12.23 -6.59 -17.43
CA ALA A 185 -11.90 -5.16 -17.35
C ALA A 185 -11.35 -4.62 -18.67
N LYS A 186 -10.40 -5.34 -19.30
CA LYS A 186 -9.85 -5.00 -20.63
C LYS A 186 -10.89 -5.02 -21.76
N GLY A 187 -11.97 -5.76 -21.61
CA GLY A 187 -13.07 -5.85 -22.58
C GLY A 187 -14.12 -4.75 -22.41
N LEU A 188 -14.12 -4.00 -21.31
CA LEU A 188 -15.05 -2.89 -21.09
C LEU A 188 -14.77 -1.73 -22.07
N LYS A 189 -15.82 -0.99 -22.36
CA LYS A 189 -15.76 0.26 -23.14
C LYS A 189 -16.42 1.37 -22.35
N SER A 190 -15.77 2.53 -22.33
CA SER A 190 -16.29 3.78 -21.77
C SER A 190 -17.32 4.43 -22.68
#